data_a9d6b6f937ea7e2d7853ad29e2e78ce8
#
_entry.id   a9d6b6f937ea7e2d7853ad29e2e78ce8
#
_cell.length_a   1.000
_cell.length_b   1.000
_cell.length_c   1.000
_cell.angle_alpha   90.00
_cell.angle_beta   90.00
_cell.angle_gamma   90.00
#
_symmetry.space_group_name_H-M   'P 1'
#
loop_
_entity.id
_entity.type
_entity.pdbx_description
1 polymer ?
#
loop_
_entity_poly.entity_id
_entity_poly.type
_entity_poly.pdbx_seq_one_letter_code
_entity_poly.pdbx_strand_id
1 'polypeptide(L)'
;MRGAVDNQNRKRAGGFTMIEVLVALAIIAVALAASLRAVGSLATGEADLHRRLLAGWSADNALAQLHLAHAWPEVGSQSFDCSQGNLQLICTENVSATPNPVFRRVEVSVTSPGRSGNLAQMVTVIANETNRSL
;
A
#
# COMPACT_ATOMS: atom_id res chain seq x y z
N MET A 1 4.46 -48.27 -71.92
CA MET A 1 3.78 -47.17 -71.23
C MET A 1 3.40 -47.62 -69.86
N ARG A 2 4.12 -47.18 -68.83
CA ARG A 2 3.88 -47.54 -67.42
C ARG A 2 3.30 -46.31 -66.74
N GLY A 3 2.02 -46.44 -66.32
CA GLY A 3 1.33 -45.41 -65.57
C GLY A 3 1.92 -45.35 -64.12
N ALA A 4 2.40 -44.21 -63.75
CA ALA A 4 2.81 -43.90 -62.38
C ALA A 4 1.55 -43.84 -61.51
N VAL A 5 1.47 -44.71 -60.52
CA VAL A 5 0.44 -44.66 -59.47
C VAL A 5 0.88 -43.59 -58.46
N ASP A 6 0.26 -42.44 -58.56
CA ASP A 6 0.42 -41.35 -57.60
C ASP A 6 -0.24 -41.79 -56.27
N ASN A 7 0.59 -42.18 -55.31
CA ASN A 7 0.17 -42.58 -53.99
C ASN A 7 -0.01 -41.30 -53.14
N GLN A 8 -1.15 -40.63 -53.32
CA GLN A 8 -1.54 -39.52 -52.50
C GLN A 8 -1.71 -39.98 -51.03
N ASN A 9 -0.71 -39.66 -50.25
CA ASN A 9 -0.67 -39.87 -48.82
C ASN A 9 -1.74 -38.96 -48.17
N ARG A 10 -2.97 -39.48 -48.07
CA ARG A 10 -4.07 -38.82 -47.36
C ARG A 10 -3.64 -38.69 -45.88
N LYS A 11 -3.16 -37.52 -45.50
CA LYS A 11 -3.02 -37.16 -44.10
C LYS A 11 -4.38 -37.32 -43.46
N ARG A 12 -4.50 -38.28 -42.56
CA ARG A 12 -5.70 -38.45 -41.72
C ARG A 12 -5.85 -37.17 -40.90
N ALA A 13 -6.87 -36.36 -41.20
CA ALA A 13 -7.31 -35.30 -40.31
C ALA A 13 -7.90 -35.95 -39.07
N GLY A 14 -7.09 -36.04 -37.99
CA GLY A 14 -7.56 -36.49 -36.70
C GLY A 14 -8.48 -35.40 -36.13
N GLY A 15 -9.74 -35.75 -35.88
CA GLY A 15 -10.63 -34.88 -35.12
C GLY A 15 -10.26 -34.91 -33.62
N PHE A 16 -10.58 -33.84 -32.90
CA PHE A 16 -10.41 -33.78 -31.46
C PHE A 16 -11.29 -34.81 -30.74
N THR A 17 -10.75 -35.48 -29.76
CA THR A 17 -11.51 -36.40 -28.92
C THR A 17 -12.30 -35.60 -27.87
N MET A 18 -13.44 -36.16 -27.46
CA MET A 18 -14.29 -35.54 -26.44
C MET A 18 -13.54 -35.32 -25.11
N ILE A 19 -12.68 -36.28 -24.76
CA ILE A 19 -11.84 -36.17 -23.55
C ILE A 19 -10.82 -35.03 -23.65
N GLU A 20 -10.25 -34.81 -24.82
CA GLU A 20 -9.29 -33.71 -25.05
C GLU A 20 -9.94 -32.35 -24.87
N VAL A 21 -11.18 -32.17 -25.36
CA VAL A 21 -11.96 -30.96 -25.16
C VAL A 21 -12.29 -30.75 -23.67
N LEU A 22 -12.68 -31.82 -22.97
CA LEU A 22 -12.97 -31.74 -21.53
C LEU A 22 -11.73 -31.35 -20.70
N VAL A 23 -10.58 -31.94 -21.03
CA VAL A 23 -9.31 -31.61 -20.35
C VAL A 23 -8.91 -30.16 -20.64
N ALA A 24 -9.02 -29.72 -21.88
CA ALA A 24 -8.73 -28.33 -22.26
C ALA A 24 -9.62 -27.34 -21.51
N LEU A 25 -10.91 -27.59 -21.41
CA LEU A 25 -11.86 -26.76 -20.66
C LEU A 25 -11.54 -26.76 -19.17
N ALA A 26 -11.16 -27.89 -18.59
CA ALA A 26 -10.76 -27.95 -17.18
C ALA A 26 -9.51 -27.11 -16.90
N ILE A 27 -8.51 -27.15 -17.77
CA ILE A 27 -7.29 -26.32 -17.64
C ILE A 27 -7.64 -24.85 -17.73
N ILE A 28 -8.45 -24.44 -18.70
CA ILE A 28 -8.88 -23.05 -18.87
C ILE A 28 -9.67 -22.58 -17.63
N ALA A 29 -10.58 -23.39 -17.11
CA ALA A 29 -11.36 -23.07 -15.93
C ALA A 29 -10.48 -22.82 -14.70
N VAL A 30 -9.49 -23.67 -14.47
CA VAL A 30 -8.53 -23.51 -13.37
C VAL A 30 -7.67 -22.24 -13.55
N ALA A 31 -7.20 -21.98 -14.77
CA ALA A 31 -6.40 -20.80 -15.09
C ALA A 31 -7.21 -19.50 -14.86
N LEU A 32 -8.46 -19.46 -15.29
CA LEU A 32 -9.35 -18.33 -15.07
C LEU A 32 -9.64 -18.11 -13.58
N ALA A 33 -9.93 -19.18 -12.83
CA ALA A 33 -10.17 -19.08 -11.40
C ALA A 33 -8.96 -18.54 -10.64
N ALA A 34 -7.75 -18.99 -10.99
CA ALA A 34 -6.50 -18.47 -10.41
C ALA A 34 -6.29 -17.00 -10.74
N SER A 35 -6.55 -16.57 -11.97
CA SER A 35 -6.43 -15.17 -12.40
C SER A 35 -7.40 -14.26 -11.67
N LEU A 36 -8.66 -14.66 -11.51
CA LEU A 36 -9.67 -13.88 -10.77
C LEU A 36 -9.30 -13.72 -9.29
N ARG A 37 -8.72 -14.76 -8.69
CA ARG A 37 -8.26 -14.71 -7.31
C ARG A 37 -7.08 -13.73 -7.13
N ALA A 38 -6.15 -13.72 -8.08
CA ALA A 38 -5.02 -12.79 -8.08
C ALA A 38 -5.49 -11.32 -8.21
N VAL A 39 -6.42 -11.03 -9.11
CA VAL A 39 -6.99 -9.68 -9.28
C VAL A 39 -7.73 -9.24 -8.01
N GLY A 40 -8.50 -10.12 -7.36
CA GLY A 40 -9.17 -9.80 -6.11
C GLY A 40 -8.21 -9.43 -4.98
N SER A 41 -7.08 -10.11 -4.85
CA SER A 41 -6.05 -9.79 -3.84
C SER A 41 -5.34 -8.47 -4.11
N LEU A 42 -5.13 -8.11 -5.37
CA LEU A 42 -4.56 -6.82 -5.76
C LEU A 42 -5.50 -5.65 -5.40
N ALA A 43 -6.79 -5.79 -5.66
CA ALA A 43 -7.77 -4.75 -5.35
C ALA A 43 -7.87 -4.45 -3.84
N THR A 44 -7.80 -5.48 -2.99
CA THR A 44 -7.77 -5.28 -1.53
C THR A 44 -6.46 -4.65 -1.05
N GLY A 45 -5.34 -5.03 -1.65
CA GLY A 45 -4.02 -4.44 -1.36
C GLY A 45 -3.94 -2.96 -1.75
N GLU A 46 -4.53 -2.57 -2.87
CA GLU A 46 -4.58 -1.18 -3.33
C GLU A 46 -5.30 -0.28 -2.34
N ALA A 47 -6.46 -0.69 -1.84
CA ALA A 47 -7.23 0.10 -0.89
C ALA A 47 -6.48 0.32 0.44
N ASP A 48 -5.75 -0.68 0.92
CA ASP A 48 -4.95 -0.55 2.15
C ASP A 48 -3.72 0.35 1.91
N LEU A 49 -3.05 0.20 0.78
CA LEU A 49 -1.94 1.06 0.38
C LEU A 49 -2.38 2.52 0.27
N HIS A 50 -3.51 2.79 -0.38
CA HIS A 50 -4.06 4.13 -0.52
C HIS A 50 -4.31 4.79 0.84
N ARG A 51 -4.90 4.06 1.79
CA ARG A 51 -5.11 4.56 3.16
C ARG A 51 -3.80 4.87 3.88
N ARG A 52 -2.78 4.02 3.74
CA ARG A 52 -1.45 4.23 4.32
C ARG A 52 -0.75 5.44 3.72
N LEU A 53 -0.88 5.66 2.42
CA LEU A 53 -0.34 6.85 1.76
C LEU A 53 -0.99 8.13 2.27
N LEU A 54 -2.33 8.16 2.39
CA LEU A 54 -3.03 9.32 2.94
C LEU A 54 -2.65 9.57 4.40
N ALA A 55 -2.52 8.51 5.20
CA ALA A 55 -2.06 8.62 6.59
C ALA A 55 -0.61 9.14 6.67
N GLY A 56 0.25 8.69 5.77
CA GLY A 56 1.62 9.21 5.63
C GLY A 56 1.65 10.71 5.35
N TRP A 57 0.83 11.17 4.40
CA TRP A 57 0.71 12.61 4.10
C TRP A 57 0.16 13.42 5.29
N SER A 58 -0.77 12.86 6.06
CA SER A 58 -1.26 13.52 7.28
C SER A 58 -0.17 13.69 8.31
N ALA A 59 0.66 12.67 8.53
CA ALA A 59 1.80 12.73 9.44
C ALA A 59 2.85 13.74 8.96
N ASP A 60 3.16 13.73 7.67
CA ASP A 60 4.10 14.67 7.04
C ASP A 60 3.64 16.12 7.19
N ASN A 61 2.36 16.38 6.93
CA ASN A 61 1.78 17.71 7.09
C ASN A 61 1.85 18.20 8.55
N ALA A 62 1.57 17.31 9.52
CA ALA A 62 1.67 17.65 10.94
C ALA A 62 3.11 18.02 11.33
N LEU A 63 4.10 17.25 10.91
CA LEU A 63 5.51 17.53 11.16
C LEU A 63 5.99 18.77 10.42
N ALA A 64 5.55 18.99 9.19
CA ALA A 64 5.87 20.19 8.41
C ALA A 64 5.34 21.46 9.10
N GLN A 65 4.13 21.43 9.65
CA GLN A 65 3.56 22.56 10.40
C GLN A 65 4.38 22.88 11.64
N LEU A 66 4.86 21.87 12.37
CA LEU A 66 5.75 22.06 13.51
C LEU A 66 7.05 22.78 13.13
N HIS A 67 7.66 22.37 12.02
CA HIS A 67 8.89 22.98 11.52
C HIS A 67 8.66 24.41 11.00
N LEU A 68 7.60 24.63 10.24
CA LEU A 68 7.28 25.94 9.68
C LEU A 68 6.88 26.98 10.76
N ALA A 69 6.22 26.51 11.81
CA ALA A 69 5.84 27.34 12.94
C ALA A 69 7.00 27.60 13.92
N HIS A 70 8.17 27.00 13.69
CA HIS A 70 9.30 26.99 14.66
C HIS A 70 8.82 26.58 16.07
N ALA A 71 7.87 25.65 16.11
CA ALA A 71 7.20 25.28 17.35
C ALA A 71 8.15 24.51 18.28
N TRP A 72 8.05 24.82 19.58
CA TRP A 72 8.72 24.08 20.63
C TRP A 72 7.68 23.48 21.57
N PRO A 73 6.99 22.39 21.13
CA PRO A 73 5.91 21.79 21.89
C PRO A 73 6.44 21.20 23.19
N GLU A 74 5.63 21.26 24.25
CA GLU A 74 5.98 20.64 25.51
C GLU A 74 6.02 19.12 25.44
N VAL A 75 6.84 18.52 26.33
CA VAL A 75 6.89 17.05 26.45
C VAL A 75 5.53 16.54 26.89
N GLY A 76 5.00 15.57 26.15
CA GLY A 76 3.68 15.00 26.38
C GLY A 76 3.09 14.41 25.13
N SER A 77 1.82 14.05 25.20
CA SER A 77 1.08 13.47 24.09
C SER A 77 -0.21 14.24 23.87
N GLN A 78 -0.51 14.54 22.62
CA GLN A 78 -1.76 15.17 22.19
C GLN A 78 -2.31 14.48 20.94
N SER A 79 -3.64 14.44 20.81
CA SER A 79 -4.30 13.88 19.64
C SER A 79 -5.19 14.95 19.01
N PHE A 80 -5.21 14.97 17.67
CA PHE A 80 -6.00 15.90 16.88
C PHE A 80 -6.50 15.24 15.60
N ASP A 81 -7.54 15.82 15.01
CA ASP A 81 -8.04 15.40 13.72
C ASP A 81 -7.06 15.77 12.61
N CYS A 82 -6.71 14.77 11.78
CA CYS A 82 -5.86 14.95 10.63
C CYS A 82 -6.43 14.26 9.38
N SER A 83 -7.76 14.23 9.29
CA SER A 83 -8.49 13.58 8.20
C SER A 83 -8.07 14.09 6.82
N GLN A 84 -8.04 13.18 5.84
CA GLN A 84 -7.70 13.49 4.45
C GLN A 84 -8.85 13.08 3.53
N GLY A 85 -9.45 14.06 2.87
CA GLY A 85 -10.60 13.83 2.01
C GLY A 85 -11.75 13.15 2.76
N ASN A 86 -12.15 11.98 2.30
CA ASN A 86 -13.22 11.18 2.94
C ASN A 86 -12.71 10.20 4.00
N LEU A 87 -11.40 10.15 4.23
CA LEU A 87 -10.78 9.25 5.19
C LEU A 87 -10.62 9.95 6.53
N GLN A 88 -11.32 9.45 7.54
CA GLN A 88 -11.17 9.92 8.90
C GLN A 88 -9.88 9.39 9.50
N LEU A 89 -9.03 10.29 9.97
CA LEU A 89 -7.73 10.01 10.56
C LEU A 89 -7.55 10.81 11.84
N ILE A 90 -6.92 10.18 12.83
CA ILE A 90 -6.53 10.80 14.09
C ILE A 90 -5.02 10.72 14.18
N CYS A 91 -4.38 11.86 14.30
CA CYS A 91 -2.96 11.98 14.56
C CYS A 91 -2.73 12.09 16.09
N THR A 92 -1.80 11.30 16.59
CA THR A 92 -1.31 11.42 17.96
C THR A 92 0.15 11.84 17.91
N GLU A 93 0.41 13.05 18.39
CA GLU A 93 1.75 13.59 18.52
C GLU A 93 2.29 13.26 19.92
N ASN A 94 3.45 12.65 19.97
CA ASN A 94 4.14 12.33 21.20
C ASN A 94 5.51 13.02 21.21
N VAL A 95 5.68 13.96 22.12
CA VAL A 95 6.90 14.74 22.30
C VAL A 95 7.68 14.19 23.47
N SER A 96 8.93 13.81 23.25
CA SER A 96 9.84 13.31 24.28
C SER A 96 11.12 14.12 24.35
N ALA A 97 11.66 14.24 25.57
CA ALA A 97 12.96 14.83 25.78
C ALA A 97 14.07 13.95 25.20
N THR A 98 15.15 14.56 24.79
CA THR A 98 16.37 13.87 24.38
C THR A 98 17.49 14.10 25.39
N PRO A 99 18.58 13.33 25.39
CA PRO A 99 19.72 13.57 26.27
C PRO A 99 20.33 14.98 26.12
N ASN A 100 20.19 15.58 24.93
CA ASN A 100 20.56 16.98 24.71
C ASN A 100 19.30 17.85 24.81
N PRO A 101 19.24 18.77 25.82
CA PRO A 101 18.04 19.58 26.07
C PRO A 101 17.68 20.59 24.96
N VAL A 102 18.59 20.79 24.00
CA VAL A 102 18.33 21.63 22.81
C VAL A 102 17.47 20.95 21.80
N PHE A 103 17.28 19.62 21.91
CA PHE A 103 16.49 18.84 20.98
C PHE A 103 15.31 18.17 21.67
N ARG A 104 14.22 18.02 20.94
CA ARG A 104 13.08 17.16 21.30
C ARG A 104 12.79 16.19 20.17
N ARG A 105 12.44 14.96 20.54
CA ARG A 105 11.96 13.96 19.61
C ARG A 105 10.45 14.06 19.52
N VAL A 106 9.95 14.23 18.32
CA VAL A 106 8.52 14.26 18.02
C VAL A 106 8.16 13.07 17.17
N GLU A 107 7.20 12.32 17.63
CA GLU A 107 6.66 11.16 16.94
C GLU A 107 5.19 11.41 16.67
N VAL A 108 4.78 11.28 15.40
CA VAL A 108 3.38 11.36 14.97
C VAL A 108 2.94 10.00 14.50
N SER A 109 1.94 9.45 15.15
CA SER A 109 1.27 8.21 14.76
C SER A 109 -0.14 8.53 14.27
N VAL A 110 -0.53 7.89 13.17
CA VAL A 110 -1.82 8.10 12.51
C VAL A 110 -2.64 6.83 12.59
N THR A 111 -3.84 6.96 13.13
CA THR A 111 -4.81 5.87 13.27
C THR A 111 -6.11 6.22 12.55
N SER A 112 -6.93 5.23 12.26
CA SER A 112 -8.27 5.43 11.73
C SER A 112 -9.29 4.89 12.73
N PRO A 113 -10.39 5.60 12.99
CA PRO A 113 -11.46 5.10 13.86
C PRO A 113 -11.97 3.73 13.41
N GLY A 114 -12.17 2.81 14.35
CA GLY A 114 -12.67 1.47 14.07
C GLY A 114 -11.64 0.47 13.52
N ARG A 115 -10.38 0.85 13.40
CA ARG A 115 -9.28 -0.07 13.05
C ARG A 115 -8.24 -0.13 14.18
N SER A 116 -7.72 -1.31 14.42
CA SER A 116 -6.60 -1.50 15.34
C SER A 116 -5.28 -1.27 14.61
N GLY A 117 -4.33 -0.59 15.28
CA GLY A 117 -2.98 -0.34 14.79
C GLY A 117 -2.80 0.97 14.04
N ASN A 118 -1.56 1.36 13.89
CA ASN A 118 -1.16 2.58 13.19
C ASN A 118 -1.18 2.36 11.67
N LEU A 119 -1.73 3.32 10.94
CA LEU A 119 -1.65 3.36 9.48
C LEU A 119 -0.32 3.94 9.01
N ALA A 120 0.18 4.94 9.74
CA ALA A 120 1.48 5.56 9.50
C ALA A 120 2.09 6.00 10.84
N GLN A 121 3.40 6.10 10.86
CA GLN A 121 4.16 6.60 11.99
C GLN A 121 5.42 7.29 11.45
N MET A 122 5.64 8.53 11.89
CA MET A 122 6.80 9.31 11.52
C MET A 122 7.46 9.91 12.75
N VAL A 123 8.76 10.06 12.68
CA VAL A 123 9.58 10.61 13.78
C VAL A 123 10.47 11.69 13.23
N THR A 124 10.54 12.81 13.95
CA THR A 124 11.50 13.87 13.68
C THR A 124 12.18 14.34 14.97
N VAL A 125 13.23 15.10 14.83
CA VAL A 125 13.89 15.80 15.93
C VAL A 125 13.84 17.28 15.61
N ILE A 126 13.31 18.06 16.56
CA ILE A 126 13.25 19.52 16.46
C ILE A 126 14.27 20.16 17.40
N ALA A 127 14.86 21.26 16.96
CA ALA A 127 15.79 22.05 17.77
C ALA A 127 15.09 23.25 18.36
N ASN A 128 15.51 23.66 19.57
CA ASN A 128 15.05 24.90 20.17
C ASN A 128 15.76 26.09 19.49
N GLU A 129 15.09 26.73 18.57
CA GLU A 129 15.62 27.88 17.83
C GLU A 129 15.58 29.18 18.65
N THR A 130 14.79 29.20 19.73
CA THR A 130 14.70 30.39 20.62
C THR A 130 16.03 30.71 21.33
N ASN A 131 16.95 29.76 21.38
CA ASN A 131 18.28 29.94 22.00
C ASN A 131 19.40 30.31 21.00
N ARG A 132 19.03 30.59 19.74
CA ARG A 132 19.98 31.03 18.72
C ARG A 132 20.08 32.58 18.67
N SER A 133 20.31 33.20 19.80
CA SER A 133 20.82 34.56 19.81
C SER A 133 22.31 34.53 19.43
N LEU A 134 22.62 35.09 18.27
CA LEU A 134 23.97 35.43 17.83
C LEU A 134 24.65 36.36 18.82
#